data_e217eb9f9e5aaa689caa9af49679ec7a
#
_entry.id   e217eb9f9e5aaa689caa9af49679ec7a
#
_cell.length_a   1.000
_cell.length_b   1.000
_cell.length_c   1.000
_cell.angle_alpha   90.00
_cell.angle_beta   90.00
_cell.angle_gamma   90.00
#
_symmetry.space_group_name_H-M   'P 1'
#
loop_
_entity.id
_entity.type
_entity.pdbx_description
1 polymer ?
#
loop_
_entity_poly.entity_id
_entity_poly.type
_entity_poly.pdbx_seq_one_letter_code
_entity_poly.pdbx_strand_id
1 'polypeptide(L)'
;MKLSMNQATCLEKSSLEKDLELCEKYGYDMIEPRTMDGIPNYLKNHTIDELAAWFKSHKVKPLAFNTLCFFNNRTPEDYQKVLQELRQMCEWGKKIGCKTIITVPTVDLKKVTRQEIHKSAVKCLKEMGEIAAEYGMRISVEFIGHPAASINTFGEAWSVIEDVDMDNVGITLDCFHFHGMGSKLEDLAKADGKKIFIVHLNDTEDFPSGSLLDEDRVWPGDGCIDLDAIFQTLKKIGWQEDVVSLELFRPEYYKMDPEDVYRIGKEKSEAVIKRNF
;
A
#
# COMPACT_ATOMS: atom_id res chain seq x y z
N MET A 1 4.35 -7.85 -16.17
CA MET A 1 3.91 -7.38 -14.83
C MET A 1 5.09 -7.45 -13.89
N LYS A 2 5.45 -6.37 -13.22
CA LYS A 2 6.48 -6.32 -12.18
C LYS A 2 5.92 -6.81 -10.86
N LEU A 3 6.79 -7.35 -10.02
CA LEU A 3 6.45 -7.79 -8.67
C LEU A 3 7.28 -7.01 -7.65
N SER A 4 6.59 -6.41 -6.70
CA SER A 4 7.17 -5.77 -5.52
C SER A 4 6.97 -6.65 -4.28
N MET A 5 7.86 -6.48 -3.32
CA MET A 5 7.69 -7.00 -1.96
C MET A 5 7.37 -5.83 -1.02
N ASN A 6 6.29 -5.92 -0.26
CA ASN A 6 6.06 -5.03 0.86
C ASN A 6 6.79 -5.56 2.08
N GLN A 7 7.59 -4.72 2.71
CA GLN A 7 8.41 -5.08 3.87
C GLN A 7 7.58 -5.62 5.06
N ALA A 8 6.28 -5.27 5.14
CA ALA A 8 5.37 -5.81 6.14
C ALA A 8 5.24 -7.35 6.11
N THR A 9 5.56 -7.98 4.98
CA THR A 9 5.44 -9.44 4.81
C THR A 9 6.46 -10.22 5.63
N CYS A 10 7.56 -9.59 6.09
CA CYS A 10 8.65 -10.27 6.83
C CYS A 10 9.17 -9.44 8.02
N LEU A 11 8.30 -9.00 8.94
CA LEU A 11 8.63 -8.00 9.97
C LEU A 11 9.60 -8.49 11.07
N GLU A 12 9.40 -9.70 11.62
CA GLU A 12 10.03 -10.08 12.89
C GLU A 12 11.49 -10.56 12.75
N LYS A 13 11.83 -11.15 11.63
CA LYS A 13 13.15 -11.80 11.41
C LYS A 13 13.97 -11.14 10.32
N SER A 14 13.54 -9.98 9.83
CA SER A 14 14.23 -9.28 8.77
C SER A 14 14.53 -7.83 9.14
N SER A 15 15.28 -7.18 8.29
CA SER A 15 15.58 -5.75 8.34
C SER A 15 15.55 -5.20 6.92
N LEU A 16 15.52 -3.87 6.75
CA LEU A 16 15.51 -3.31 5.40
C LEU A 16 16.72 -3.77 4.58
N GLU A 17 17.91 -3.86 5.18
CA GLU A 17 19.12 -4.36 4.50
C GLU A 17 18.92 -5.78 3.99
N LYS A 18 18.41 -6.67 4.86
CA LYS A 18 18.17 -8.07 4.52
C LYS A 18 17.07 -8.20 3.45
N ASP A 19 16.01 -7.41 3.56
CA ASP A 19 14.91 -7.39 2.60
C ASP A 19 15.35 -6.94 1.21
N LEU A 20 16.23 -5.95 1.14
CA LEU A 20 16.85 -5.50 -0.11
C LEU A 20 17.68 -6.61 -0.77
N GLU A 21 18.52 -7.32 0.01
CA GLU A 21 19.31 -8.44 -0.48
C GLU A 21 18.43 -9.59 -0.98
N LEU A 22 17.35 -9.90 -0.23
CA LEU A 22 16.41 -10.98 -0.60
C LEU A 22 15.58 -10.62 -1.83
N CYS A 23 15.15 -9.38 -1.97
CA CYS A 23 14.50 -8.90 -3.19
C CYS A 23 15.41 -9.10 -4.41
N GLU A 24 16.67 -8.69 -4.33
CA GLU A 24 17.64 -8.85 -5.41
C GLU A 24 17.91 -10.34 -5.70
N LYS A 25 18.11 -11.16 -4.66
CA LYS A 25 18.38 -12.61 -4.76
C LYS A 25 17.24 -13.37 -5.43
N TYR A 26 16.00 -13.10 -5.03
CA TYR A 26 14.81 -13.79 -5.55
C TYR A 26 14.19 -13.11 -6.76
N GLY A 27 14.78 -11.98 -7.23
CA GLY A 27 14.38 -11.31 -8.46
C GLY A 27 13.05 -10.60 -8.37
N TYR A 28 12.74 -9.97 -7.23
CA TYR A 28 11.69 -8.96 -7.16
C TYR A 28 12.17 -7.71 -7.91
N ASP A 29 11.25 -7.01 -8.57
CA ASP A 29 11.58 -5.80 -9.31
C ASP A 29 11.62 -4.57 -8.40
N MET A 30 10.79 -4.57 -7.35
CA MET A 30 10.61 -3.42 -6.48
C MET A 30 10.41 -3.85 -5.01
N ILE A 31 10.50 -2.87 -4.12
CA ILE A 31 10.22 -3.02 -2.68
C ILE A 31 9.42 -1.82 -2.18
N GLU A 32 8.56 -2.04 -1.20
CA GLU A 32 7.92 -1.00 -0.39
C GLU A 32 8.58 -0.96 1.00
N PRO A 33 9.53 -0.05 1.23
CA PRO A 33 10.12 0.11 2.56
C PRO A 33 9.13 0.74 3.53
N ARG A 34 9.10 0.20 4.74
CA ARG A 34 8.25 0.71 5.83
C ARG A 34 8.81 1.98 6.42
N THR A 35 7.94 2.96 6.64
CA THR A 35 8.32 4.25 7.21
C THR A 35 8.17 4.31 8.73
N MET A 36 7.45 3.37 9.33
CA MET A 36 7.25 3.31 10.78
C MET A 36 8.44 2.69 11.52
N ASP A 37 9.09 1.71 10.92
CA ASP A 37 10.16 0.91 11.53
C ASP A 37 11.32 0.59 10.57
N GLY A 38 11.05 0.24 9.32
CA GLY A 38 12.06 -0.16 8.34
C GLY A 38 13.12 0.91 8.09
N ILE A 39 12.73 2.03 7.50
CA ILE A 39 13.65 3.15 7.24
C ILE A 39 14.22 3.75 8.54
N PRO A 40 13.42 4.04 9.59
CA PRO A 40 13.98 4.54 10.85
C PRO A 40 15.01 3.62 11.50
N ASN A 41 14.81 2.31 11.44
CA ASN A 41 15.79 1.35 11.95
C ASN A 41 17.06 1.32 11.10
N TYR A 42 16.93 1.33 9.78
CA TYR A 42 18.04 1.42 8.85
C TYR A 42 18.90 2.67 9.14
N LEU A 43 18.27 3.82 9.32
CA LEU A 43 18.95 5.10 9.56
C LEU A 43 19.67 5.20 10.92
N LYS A 44 19.53 4.22 11.81
CA LYS A 44 20.34 4.16 13.05
C LYS A 44 21.83 3.88 12.76
N ASN A 45 22.11 3.14 11.69
CA ASN A 45 23.46 2.71 11.34
C ASN A 45 23.90 3.17 9.94
N HIS A 46 22.97 3.70 9.15
CA HIS A 46 23.17 4.10 7.76
C HIS A 46 22.59 5.49 7.50
N THR A 47 22.83 6.00 6.32
CA THR A 47 22.26 7.26 5.83
C THR A 47 21.27 7.01 4.69
N ILE A 48 20.38 7.98 4.45
CA ILE A 48 19.48 7.91 3.29
C ILE A 48 20.26 7.99 1.96
N ASP A 49 21.44 8.59 1.96
CA ASP A 49 22.29 8.68 0.77
C ASP A 49 22.95 7.33 0.44
N GLU A 50 23.28 6.51 1.45
CA GLU A 50 23.70 5.12 1.26
C GLU A 50 22.57 4.26 0.70
N LEU A 51 21.34 4.42 1.19
CA LEU A 51 20.17 3.75 0.62
C LEU A 51 19.92 4.17 -0.82
N ALA A 52 20.09 5.44 -1.14
CA ALA A 52 20.01 5.95 -2.52
C ALA A 52 21.10 5.34 -3.43
N ALA A 53 22.32 5.23 -2.92
CA ALA A 53 23.43 4.58 -3.64
C ALA A 53 23.14 3.09 -3.89
N TRP A 54 22.55 2.41 -2.92
CA TRP A 54 22.13 1.02 -3.07
C TRP A 54 21.11 0.87 -4.20
N PHE A 55 20.00 1.62 -4.18
CA PHE A 55 18.99 1.58 -5.24
C PHE A 55 19.52 1.96 -6.62
N LYS A 56 20.52 2.85 -6.67
CA LYS A 56 21.17 3.22 -7.92
C LYS A 56 21.98 2.08 -8.53
N SER A 57 22.64 1.27 -7.70
CA SER A 57 23.56 0.20 -8.12
C SER A 57 22.91 -1.16 -8.33
N HIS A 58 21.67 -1.38 -7.84
CA HIS A 58 20.96 -2.64 -7.90
C HIS A 58 19.73 -2.57 -8.83
N LYS A 59 19.18 -3.74 -9.19
CA LYS A 59 17.98 -3.83 -10.07
C LYS A 59 16.72 -3.44 -9.34
N VAL A 60 16.58 -3.87 -8.08
CA VAL A 60 15.43 -3.54 -7.23
C VAL A 60 15.28 -2.03 -7.09
N LYS A 61 14.04 -1.53 -7.21
CA LYS A 61 13.71 -0.11 -7.07
C LYS A 61 12.66 0.11 -5.98
N PRO A 62 12.63 1.28 -5.33
CA PRO A 62 11.57 1.59 -4.38
C PRO A 62 10.26 1.83 -5.15
N LEU A 63 9.17 1.15 -4.74
CA LEU A 63 7.83 1.33 -5.31
C LEU A 63 7.11 2.48 -4.62
N ALA A 64 6.92 2.36 -3.32
CA ALA A 64 6.21 3.31 -2.49
C ALA A 64 6.72 3.27 -1.05
N PHE A 65 6.53 4.35 -0.31
CA PHE A 65 6.64 4.34 1.14
C PHE A 65 5.36 3.78 1.76
N ASN A 66 5.48 2.76 2.59
CA ASN A 66 4.39 2.17 3.34
C ASN A 66 4.64 2.39 4.85
N THR A 67 3.92 3.27 5.53
CA THR A 67 2.83 4.12 5.11
C THR A 67 2.76 5.38 5.97
N LEU A 68 2.13 6.44 5.48
CA LEU A 68 1.76 7.61 6.26
C LEU A 68 0.39 7.39 6.92
N CYS A 69 0.36 7.30 8.26
CA CYS A 69 -0.83 6.85 8.98
C CYS A 69 -1.78 7.97 9.37
N PHE A 70 -3.10 7.67 9.25
CA PHE A 70 -4.19 8.38 9.90
C PHE A 70 -4.30 9.86 9.51
N PHE A 71 -4.49 10.11 8.22
CA PHE A 71 -4.41 11.45 7.65
C PHE A 71 -5.66 12.33 7.89
N ASN A 72 -6.85 11.77 8.06
CA ASN A 72 -8.12 12.52 8.13
C ASN A 72 -8.69 12.61 9.55
N ASN A 73 -9.56 13.60 9.81
CA ASN A 73 -10.27 13.80 11.08
C ASN A 73 -9.35 13.89 12.31
N ARG A 74 -8.18 14.48 12.14
CA ARG A 74 -7.19 14.72 13.21
C ARG A 74 -7.43 16.06 13.88
N THR A 75 -6.90 16.23 15.09
CA THR A 75 -6.75 17.56 15.66
C THR A 75 -5.79 18.40 14.80
N PRO A 76 -5.85 19.74 14.84
CA PRO A 76 -4.91 20.56 14.09
C PRO A 76 -3.45 20.24 14.41
N GLU A 77 -3.13 19.98 15.67
CA GLU A 77 -1.78 19.67 16.15
C GLU A 77 -1.29 18.32 15.60
N ASP A 78 -2.15 17.28 15.62
CA ASP A 78 -1.80 15.97 15.10
C ASP A 78 -1.73 15.97 13.57
N TYR A 79 -2.57 16.74 12.92
CA TYR A 79 -2.50 16.88 11.46
C TYR A 79 -1.20 17.57 11.02
N GLN A 80 -0.71 18.55 11.78
CA GLN A 80 0.61 19.15 11.48
C GLN A 80 1.75 18.12 11.58
N LYS A 81 1.67 17.14 12.48
CA LYS A 81 2.65 16.03 12.54
C LYS A 81 2.58 15.17 11.27
N VAL A 82 1.37 14.85 10.81
CA VAL A 82 1.18 14.12 9.54
C VAL A 82 1.83 14.86 8.38
N LEU A 83 1.66 16.18 8.29
CA LEU A 83 2.28 17.00 7.25
C LEU A 83 3.82 17.07 7.37
N GLN A 84 4.36 17.05 8.59
CA GLN A 84 5.81 16.98 8.82
C GLN A 84 6.38 15.63 8.36
N GLU A 85 5.71 14.52 8.70
CA GLU A 85 6.08 13.17 8.25
C GLU A 85 6.01 13.07 6.72
N LEU A 86 4.94 13.60 6.11
CA LEU A 86 4.81 13.67 4.65
C LEU A 86 6.01 14.38 4.01
N ARG A 87 6.39 15.56 4.49
CA ARG A 87 7.55 16.30 3.97
C ARG A 87 8.84 15.51 4.13
N GLN A 88 9.03 14.84 5.27
CA GLN A 88 10.19 13.98 5.50
C GLN A 88 10.24 12.82 4.50
N MET A 89 9.09 12.17 4.25
CA MET A 89 9.00 11.11 3.23
C MET A 89 9.28 11.66 1.82
N CYS A 90 8.81 12.85 1.51
CA CYS A 90 9.12 13.51 0.24
C CYS A 90 10.62 13.77 0.06
N GLU A 91 11.30 14.26 1.11
CA GLU A 91 12.76 14.43 1.09
C GLU A 91 13.51 13.10 0.87
N TRP A 92 13.11 12.05 1.57
CA TRP A 92 13.67 10.71 1.35
C TRP A 92 13.39 10.20 -0.07
N GLY A 93 12.14 10.35 -0.53
CA GLY A 93 11.73 9.90 -1.85
C GLY A 93 12.53 10.54 -2.98
N LYS A 94 12.77 11.84 -2.87
CA LYS A 94 13.61 12.57 -3.83
C LYS A 94 15.04 12.00 -3.91
N LYS A 95 15.59 11.56 -2.76
CA LYS A 95 16.94 10.99 -2.71
C LYS A 95 16.99 9.57 -3.26
N ILE A 96 16.08 8.69 -2.83
CA ILE A 96 16.11 7.27 -3.21
C ILE A 96 15.38 6.96 -4.52
N GLY A 97 14.69 7.94 -5.12
CA GLY A 97 13.92 7.75 -6.35
C GLY A 97 12.54 7.13 -6.16
N CYS A 98 12.01 7.10 -4.92
CA CYS A 98 10.63 6.72 -4.63
C CYS A 98 9.68 7.86 -4.97
N LYS A 99 8.57 7.57 -5.67
CA LYS A 99 7.64 8.59 -6.13
C LYS A 99 6.23 8.46 -5.55
N THR A 100 5.97 7.45 -4.75
CA THR A 100 4.64 7.20 -4.21
C THR A 100 4.69 7.11 -2.69
N ILE A 101 3.75 7.75 -2.02
CA ILE A 101 3.51 7.63 -0.58
C ILE A 101 2.12 7.03 -0.42
N ILE A 102 2.04 5.86 0.19
CA ILE A 102 0.77 5.26 0.60
C ILE A 102 0.32 5.95 1.87
N THR A 103 -0.96 6.25 1.98
CA THR A 103 -1.56 6.80 3.20
C THR A 103 -2.83 6.06 3.56
N VAL A 104 -3.04 5.83 4.86
CA VAL A 104 -4.21 5.13 5.38
C VAL A 104 -5.11 6.04 6.19
N PRO A 105 -6.44 5.83 6.14
CA PRO A 105 -7.41 6.63 6.87
C PRO A 105 -7.35 6.39 8.37
N THR A 106 -7.88 7.35 9.14
CA THR A 106 -7.99 7.24 10.59
C THR A 106 -8.98 6.14 10.98
N VAL A 107 -8.66 5.43 12.06
CA VAL A 107 -9.49 4.38 12.65
C VAL A 107 -10.16 4.86 13.95
N ASP A 108 -11.16 4.10 14.43
CA ASP A 108 -11.83 4.31 15.73
C ASP A 108 -12.46 5.71 15.93
N LEU A 109 -12.87 6.37 14.84
CA LEU A 109 -13.58 7.65 14.93
C LEU A 109 -14.95 7.48 15.61
N LYS A 110 -15.17 8.28 16.65
CA LYS A 110 -16.44 8.30 17.40
C LYS A 110 -17.17 9.60 17.19
N LYS A 111 -18.49 9.51 17.03
CA LYS A 111 -19.38 10.69 16.87
C LYS A 111 -19.04 11.57 15.67
N VAL A 112 -18.54 10.97 14.58
CA VAL A 112 -18.24 11.62 13.32
C VAL A 112 -19.12 11.01 12.24
N THR A 113 -19.78 11.86 11.45
CA THR A 113 -20.65 11.41 10.35
C THR A 113 -19.84 11.04 9.12
N ARG A 114 -20.40 10.20 8.25
CA ARG A 114 -19.78 9.86 6.94
C ARG A 114 -19.47 11.11 6.11
N GLN A 115 -20.36 12.11 6.14
CA GLN A 115 -20.14 13.36 5.43
C GLN A 115 -18.95 14.17 5.98
N GLU A 116 -18.77 14.20 7.29
CA GLU A 116 -17.61 14.86 7.92
C GLU A 116 -16.30 14.13 7.60
N ILE A 117 -16.32 12.77 7.61
CA ILE A 117 -15.17 11.96 7.20
C ILE A 117 -14.79 12.28 5.75
N HIS A 118 -15.75 12.24 4.84
CA HIS A 118 -15.53 12.52 3.43
C HIS A 118 -14.94 13.93 3.21
N LYS A 119 -15.57 14.97 3.79
CA LYS A 119 -15.07 16.35 3.70
C LYS A 119 -13.65 16.51 4.25
N SER A 120 -13.37 15.87 5.38
CA SER A 120 -12.03 15.89 5.99
C SER A 120 -11.01 15.21 5.09
N ALA A 121 -11.34 14.03 4.56
CA ALA A 121 -10.46 13.28 3.68
C ALA A 121 -10.13 14.07 2.40
N VAL A 122 -11.12 14.60 1.72
CA VAL A 122 -10.93 15.43 0.51
C VAL A 122 -10.03 16.63 0.81
N LYS A 123 -10.30 17.36 1.91
CA LYS A 123 -9.47 18.51 2.30
C LYS A 123 -8.01 18.11 2.55
N CYS A 124 -7.79 17.09 3.36
CA CYS A 124 -6.44 16.64 3.72
C CYS A 124 -5.67 16.14 2.49
N LEU A 125 -6.33 15.37 1.63
CA LEU A 125 -5.67 14.80 0.44
C LEU A 125 -5.33 15.87 -0.60
N LYS A 126 -6.13 16.94 -0.74
CA LYS A 126 -5.76 18.08 -1.59
C LYS A 126 -4.48 18.74 -1.08
N GLU A 127 -4.40 19.07 0.20
CA GLU A 127 -3.21 19.69 0.80
C GLU A 127 -1.99 18.75 0.71
N MET A 128 -2.16 17.46 1.00
CA MET A 128 -1.08 16.47 0.89
C MET A 128 -0.63 16.30 -0.57
N GLY A 129 -1.56 16.29 -1.52
CA GLY A 129 -1.28 16.22 -2.95
C GLY A 129 -0.49 17.42 -3.46
N GLU A 130 -0.84 18.64 -3.01
CA GLU A 130 -0.10 19.87 -3.32
C GLU A 130 1.36 19.78 -2.80
N ILE A 131 1.54 19.37 -1.54
CA ILE A 131 2.88 19.18 -0.96
C ILE A 131 3.68 18.13 -1.75
N ALA A 132 3.08 16.97 -2.03
CA ALA A 132 3.75 15.90 -2.76
C ALA A 132 4.16 16.35 -4.20
N ALA A 133 3.33 17.17 -4.85
CA ALA A 133 3.60 17.71 -6.18
C ALA A 133 4.87 18.58 -6.23
N GLU A 134 5.19 19.33 -5.16
CA GLU A 134 6.43 20.12 -5.06
C GLU A 134 7.69 19.25 -5.20
N TYR A 135 7.58 17.96 -4.85
CA TYR A 135 8.66 16.98 -4.93
C TYR A 135 8.53 16.03 -6.13
N GLY A 136 7.52 16.22 -6.98
CA GLY A 136 7.22 15.33 -8.10
C GLY A 136 6.73 13.95 -7.65
N MET A 137 6.05 13.89 -6.49
CA MET A 137 5.52 12.68 -5.88
C MET A 137 3.99 12.61 -5.97
N ARG A 138 3.46 11.41 -5.72
CA ARG A 138 2.02 11.12 -5.69
C ARG A 138 1.61 10.50 -4.36
N ILE A 139 0.36 10.71 -3.98
CA ILE A 139 -0.29 10.16 -2.80
C ILE A 139 -1.22 9.03 -3.24
N SER A 140 -1.08 7.86 -2.63
CA SER A 140 -1.92 6.69 -2.88
C SER A 140 -2.72 6.34 -1.62
N VAL A 141 -4.03 6.50 -1.68
CA VAL A 141 -4.90 6.19 -0.53
C VAL A 141 -5.19 4.70 -0.52
N GLU A 142 -4.83 4.04 0.56
CA GLU A 142 -5.24 2.69 0.85
C GLU A 142 -6.41 2.72 1.85
N PHE A 143 -7.59 2.32 1.40
CA PHE A 143 -8.73 2.14 2.31
C PHE A 143 -8.51 0.86 3.13
N ILE A 144 -8.96 0.85 4.37
CA ILE A 144 -8.74 -0.26 5.28
C ILE A 144 -10.04 -1.05 5.45
N GLY A 145 -10.08 -2.26 4.94
CA GLY A 145 -11.24 -3.15 4.95
C GLY A 145 -11.60 -3.68 6.35
N HIS A 146 -11.80 -2.78 7.31
CA HIS A 146 -12.13 -3.08 8.70
C HIS A 146 -13.21 -2.14 9.23
N PRO A 147 -14.16 -2.61 10.08
CA PRO A 147 -15.28 -1.79 10.57
C PRO A 147 -14.88 -0.52 11.32
N ALA A 148 -13.71 -0.52 11.97
CA ALA A 148 -13.19 0.65 12.67
C ALA A 148 -12.61 1.73 11.77
N ALA A 149 -12.29 1.44 10.51
CA ALA A 149 -11.68 2.41 9.62
C ALA A 149 -12.70 3.44 9.10
N SER A 150 -12.26 4.68 8.99
CA SER A 150 -13.11 5.78 8.56
C SER A 150 -13.47 5.73 7.06
N ILE A 151 -12.58 5.17 6.23
CA ILE A 151 -12.81 4.85 4.82
C ILE A 151 -12.49 3.35 4.69
N ASN A 152 -13.51 2.52 4.54
CA ASN A 152 -13.36 1.09 4.67
C ASN A 152 -13.88 0.25 3.49
N THR A 153 -14.33 0.91 2.43
CA THR A 153 -14.68 0.27 1.16
C THR A 153 -14.05 0.99 -0.01
N PHE A 154 -13.86 0.27 -1.11
CA PHE A 154 -13.38 0.86 -2.36
C PHE A 154 -14.29 2.00 -2.85
N GLY A 155 -15.61 1.81 -2.79
CA GLY A 155 -16.57 2.83 -3.26
C GLY A 155 -16.48 4.15 -2.48
N GLU A 156 -16.24 4.09 -1.16
CA GLU A 156 -15.99 5.29 -0.35
C GLU A 156 -14.67 5.96 -0.73
N ALA A 157 -13.60 5.17 -0.87
CA ALA A 157 -12.30 5.69 -1.29
C ALA A 157 -12.38 6.34 -2.68
N TRP A 158 -13.04 5.68 -3.63
CA TRP A 158 -13.21 6.21 -4.98
C TRP A 158 -13.96 7.54 -4.99
N SER A 159 -15.07 7.63 -4.25
CA SER A 159 -15.83 8.89 -4.11
C SER A 159 -14.97 10.05 -3.56
N VAL A 160 -14.06 9.76 -2.62
CA VAL A 160 -13.11 10.76 -2.12
C VAL A 160 -12.13 11.18 -3.21
N ILE A 161 -11.58 10.23 -3.99
CA ILE A 161 -10.63 10.53 -5.07
C ILE A 161 -11.27 11.35 -6.19
N GLU A 162 -12.53 11.06 -6.55
CA GLU A 162 -13.28 11.88 -7.50
C GLU A 162 -13.42 13.35 -7.05
N ASP A 163 -13.73 13.59 -5.77
CA ASP A 163 -13.87 14.95 -5.23
C ASP A 163 -12.51 15.65 -4.98
N VAL A 164 -11.43 14.89 -4.82
CA VAL A 164 -10.06 15.44 -4.75
C VAL A 164 -9.64 15.98 -6.11
N ASP A 165 -9.92 15.28 -7.19
CA ASP A 165 -9.70 15.69 -8.59
C ASP A 165 -8.26 16.21 -8.85
N MET A 166 -7.24 15.46 -8.39
CA MET A 166 -5.82 15.76 -8.60
C MET A 166 -5.12 14.58 -9.26
N ASP A 167 -4.32 14.81 -10.30
CA ASP A 167 -3.66 13.75 -11.05
C ASP A 167 -2.67 12.92 -10.21
N ASN A 168 -2.07 13.53 -9.22
CA ASN A 168 -1.10 12.89 -8.33
C ASN A 168 -1.72 12.32 -7.04
N VAL A 169 -3.05 12.22 -6.97
CA VAL A 169 -3.76 11.54 -5.86
C VAL A 169 -4.60 10.41 -6.43
N GLY A 170 -4.42 9.21 -5.90
CA GLY A 170 -5.08 7.99 -6.38
C GLY A 170 -5.23 6.94 -5.27
N ILE A 171 -5.42 5.69 -5.66
CA ILE A 171 -5.75 4.57 -4.77
C ILE A 171 -4.67 3.50 -4.83
N THR A 172 -4.34 2.96 -3.67
CA THR A 172 -3.79 1.61 -3.49
C THR A 172 -4.97 0.67 -3.28
N LEU A 173 -5.16 -0.27 -4.20
CA LEU A 173 -6.16 -1.31 -4.09
C LEU A 173 -5.51 -2.53 -3.44
N ASP A 174 -5.80 -2.75 -2.16
CA ASP A 174 -5.43 -3.97 -1.46
C ASP A 174 -6.54 -5.01 -1.61
N CYS A 175 -6.20 -6.22 -2.09
CA CYS A 175 -7.19 -7.27 -2.35
C CYS A 175 -7.86 -7.77 -1.08
N PHE A 176 -7.11 -7.88 0.04
CA PHE A 176 -7.66 -8.24 1.35
C PHE A 176 -8.65 -7.17 1.85
N HIS A 177 -8.26 -5.90 1.82
CA HIS A 177 -9.13 -4.81 2.25
C HIS A 177 -10.35 -4.66 1.33
N PHE A 178 -10.20 -4.94 0.05
CA PHE A 178 -11.33 -4.97 -0.89
C PHE A 178 -12.35 -6.03 -0.48
N HIS A 179 -11.89 -7.23 -0.14
CA HIS A 179 -12.74 -8.33 0.31
C HIS A 179 -13.30 -8.10 1.72
N GLY A 180 -12.49 -7.62 2.66
CA GLY A 180 -12.75 -7.58 4.10
C GLY A 180 -14.04 -6.87 4.50
N MET A 181 -14.41 -5.78 3.84
CA MET A 181 -15.68 -5.06 4.05
C MET A 181 -16.66 -5.21 2.89
N GLY A 182 -16.47 -6.18 2.01
CA GLY A 182 -17.38 -6.49 0.92
C GLY A 182 -17.48 -5.37 -0.12
N SER A 183 -16.36 -4.77 -0.51
CA SER A 183 -16.30 -3.85 -1.65
C SER A 183 -16.81 -4.53 -2.91
N LYS A 184 -17.43 -3.77 -3.79
CA LYS A 184 -18.12 -4.31 -4.95
C LYS A 184 -17.33 -4.11 -6.22
N LEU A 185 -17.27 -5.14 -7.06
CA LEU A 185 -16.66 -5.04 -8.40
C LEU A 185 -17.35 -3.99 -9.29
N GLU A 186 -18.65 -3.75 -9.06
CA GLU A 186 -19.41 -2.70 -9.77
C GLU A 186 -18.90 -1.29 -9.41
N ASP A 187 -18.39 -1.07 -8.20
CA ASP A 187 -17.80 0.21 -7.83
C ASP A 187 -16.39 0.33 -8.40
N LEU A 188 -15.58 -0.74 -8.37
CA LEU A 188 -14.30 -0.79 -9.07
C LEU A 188 -14.46 -0.54 -10.58
N ALA A 189 -15.50 -1.09 -11.21
CA ALA A 189 -15.76 -0.94 -12.64
C ALA A 189 -16.13 0.50 -13.07
N LYS A 190 -16.45 1.39 -12.14
CA LYS A 190 -16.71 2.82 -12.39
C LYS A 190 -15.45 3.68 -12.29
N ALA A 191 -14.39 3.15 -11.70
CA ALA A 191 -13.18 3.91 -11.46
C ALA A 191 -12.38 4.17 -12.74
N ASP A 192 -11.60 5.26 -12.74
CA ASP A 192 -10.55 5.47 -13.74
C ASP A 192 -9.32 4.64 -13.35
N GLY A 193 -8.96 3.65 -14.16
CA GLY A 193 -7.81 2.80 -13.92
C GLY A 193 -6.48 3.55 -13.78
N LYS A 194 -6.38 4.76 -14.32
CA LYS A 194 -5.20 5.64 -14.15
C LYS A 194 -5.00 6.14 -12.71
N LYS A 195 -6.06 6.10 -11.91
CA LYS A 195 -6.03 6.49 -10.50
C LYS A 195 -5.76 5.33 -9.55
N ILE A 196 -5.65 4.10 -10.04
CA ILE A 196 -5.19 2.94 -9.25
C ILE A 196 -3.68 2.83 -9.41
N PHE A 197 -2.93 3.30 -8.40
CA PHE A 197 -1.48 3.42 -8.50
C PHE A 197 -0.73 2.16 -8.09
N ILE A 198 -1.29 1.38 -7.16
CA ILE A 198 -0.69 0.15 -6.64
C ILE A 198 -1.81 -0.87 -6.42
N VAL A 199 -1.50 -2.13 -6.62
CA VAL A 199 -2.34 -3.25 -6.19
C VAL A 199 -1.53 -4.06 -5.18
N HIS A 200 -2.01 -4.12 -3.92
CA HIS A 200 -1.49 -5.05 -2.94
C HIS A 200 -2.10 -6.42 -3.17
N LEU A 201 -1.23 -7.36 -3.47
CA LEU A 201 -1.58 -8.75 -3.79
C LEU A 201 -1.45 -9.59 -2.53
N ASN A 202 -2.54 -10.18 -2.13
CA ASN A 202 -2.70 -11.09 -1.00
C ASN A 202 -3.96 -11.93 -1.22
N ASP A 203 -4.24 -12.82 -0.28
CA ASP A 203 -5.47 -13.59 -0.21
C ASP A 203 -5.88 -13.70 1.27
N THR A 204 -6.98 -14.36 1.59
CA THR A 204 -7.45 -14.46 2.99
C THR A 204 -8.17 -15.77 3.28
N GLU A 205 -8.19 -16.13 4.57
CA GLU A 205 -9.07 -17.19 5.09
C GLU A 205 -10.54 -16.87 4.80
N ASP A 206 -11.38 -17.90 4.67
CA ASP A 206 -12.81 -17.76 4.39
C ASP A 206 -13.58 -17.48 5.68
N PHE A 207 -13.49 -16.23 6.15
CA PHE A 207 -14.27 -15.73 7.28
C PHE A 207 -15.32 -14.70 6.82
N PRO A 208 -16.40 -14.48 7.60
CA PRO A 208 -17.42 -13.51 7.24
C PRO A 208 -16.88 -12.09 7.08
N SER A 209 -17.35 -11.36 6.07
CA SER A 209 -17.01 -9.94 5.87
C SER A 209 -17.22 -9.13 7.16
N GLY A 210 -16.27 -8.26 7.46
CA GLY A 210 -16.24 -7.44 8.68
C GLY A 210 -15.68 -8.13 9.93
N SER A 211 -15.33 -9.44 9.86
CA SER A 211 -14.66 -10.15 10.96
C SER A 211 -13.18 -10.45 10.68
N LEU A 212 -12.74 -10.22 9.46
CA LEU A 212 -11.36 -10.45 9.02
C LEU A 212 -10.39 -9.46 9.68
N LEU A 213 -9.23 -9.97 10.08
CA LEU A 213 -8.10 -9.22 10.62
C LEU A 213 -6.88 -9.40 9.70
N ASP A 214 -5.93 -8.49 9.74
CA ASP A 214 -4.71 -8.57 8.91
C ASP A 214 -3.93 -9.89 9.07
N GLU A 215 -4.03 -10.52 10.24
CA GLU A 215 -3.44 -11.83 10.52
C GLU A 215 -4.10 -13.00 9.77
N ASP A 216 -5.29 -12.79 9.18
CA ASP A 216 -5.99 -13.80 8.38
C ASP A 216 -5.52 -13.83 6.92
N ARG A 217 -4.63 -12.93 6.52
CA ARG A 217 -4.03 -12.92 5.19
C ARG A 217 -3.26 -14.20 4.94
N VAL A 218 -3.39 -14.75 3.72
CA VAL A 218 -2.64 -15.92 3.24
C VAL A 218 -1.94 -15.62 1.92
N TRP A 219 -1.10 -16.54 1.46
CA TRP A 219 -0.43 -16.41 0.17
C TRP A 219 -1.45 -16.22 -0.96
N PRO A 220 -1.12 -15.37 -1.96
CA PRO A 220 -1.98 -15.21 -3.14
C PRO A 220 -2.35 -16.54 -3.79
N GLY A 221 -3.66 -16.78 -3.95
CA GLY A 221 -4.21 -18.00 -4.51
C GLY A 221 -4.43 -19.16 -3.54
N ASP A 222 -4.12 -18.99 -2.26
CA ASP A 222 -4.38 -20.00 -1.21
C ASP A 222 -5.66 -19.70 -0.41
N GLY A 223 -6.33 -18.59 -0.67
CA GLY A 223 -7.53 -18.15 0.04
C GLY A 223 -8.79 -18.12 -0.79
N CYS A 224 -9.74 -17.29 -0.38
CA CYS A 224 -11.09 -17.22 -0.93
C CYS A 224 -11.37 -15.98 -1.80
N ILE A 225 -10.42 -15.05 -1.97
CA ILE A 225 -10.62 -13.83 -2.76
C ILE A 225 -10.70 -14.17 -4.24
N ASP A 226 -11.73 -13.67 -4.94
CA ASP A 226 -11.78 -13.76 -6.40
C ASP A 226 -10.81 -12.76 -7.06
N LEU A 227 -9.52 -13.09 -6.97
CA LEU A 227 -8.44 -12.29 -7.54
C LEU A 227 -8.58 -12.13 -9.05
N ASP A 228 -9.09 -13.16 -9.73
CA ASP A 228 -9.28 -13.14 -11.19
C ASP A 228 -10.33 -12.10 -11.59
N ALA A 229 -11.44 -11.99 -10.85
CA ALA A 229 -12.46 -10.98 -11.10
C ALA A 229 -11.94 -9.55 -10.83
N ILE A 230 -11.13 -9.35 -9.78
CA ILE A 230 -10.48 -8.05 -9.51
C ILE A 230 -9.57 -7.67 -10.68
N PHE A 231 -8.65 -8.55 -11.09
CA PHE A 231 -7.72 -8.24 -12.18
C PHE A 231 -8.41 -8.07 -13.55
N GLN A 232 -9.45 -8.86 -13.84
CA GLN A 232 -10.25 -8.66 -15.04
C GLN A 232 -10.94 -7.29 -15.05
N THR A 233 -11.43 -6.84 -13.90
CA THR A 233 -12.06 -5.51 -13.76
C THR A 233 -11.02 -4.40 -13.93
N LEU A 234 -9.85 -4.51 -13.31
CA LEU A 234 -8.74 -3.58 -13.48
C LEU A 234 -8.33 -3.43 -14.95
N LYS A 235 -8.24 -4.53 -15.70
CA LYS A 235 -7.98 -4.50 -17.15
C LYS A 235 -9.06 -3.74 -17.91
N LYS A 236 -10.34 -4.00 -17.61
CA LYS A 236 -11.48 -3.37 -18.29
C LYS A 236 -11.52 -1.86 -18.09
N ILE A 237 -11.12 -1.36 -16.92
CA ILE A 237 -11.07 0.07 -16.63
C ILE A 237 -9.75 0.74 -17.09
N GLY A 238 -8.88 -0.01 -17.76
CA GLY A 238 -7.64 0.51 -18.33
C GLY A 238 -6.56 0.81 -17.29
N TRP A 239 -6.46 -0.02 -16.25
CA TRP A 239 -5.33 0.04 -15.32
C TRP A 239 -4.00 -0.05 -16.05
N GLN A 240 -3.11 0.92 -15.82
CA GLN A 240 -1.88 1.12 -16.59
C GLN A 240 -0.61 0.83 -15.82
N GLU A 241 -0.67 0.78 -14.49
CA GLU A 241 0.50 0.46 -13.68
C GLU A 241 0.89 -1.01 -13.89
N ASP A 242 2.17 -1.24 -14.13
CA ASP A 242 2.69 -2.58 -14.43
C ASP A 242 3.34 -3.20 -13.18
N VAL A 243 2.69 -3.07 -12.02
CA VAL A 243 3.24 -3.55 -10.75
C VAL A 243 2.16 -4.00 -9.78
N VAL A 244 2.36 -5.16 -9.17
CA VAL A 244 1.66 -5.62 -7.97
C VAL A 244 2.66 -5.79 -6.84
N SER A 245 2.23 -5.64 -5.59
CA SER A 245 3.09 -5.74 -4.42
C SER A 245 2.53 -6.75 -3.43
N LEU A 246 3.32 -7.75 -3.08
CA LEU A 246 2.95 -8.75 -2.09
C LEU A 246 2.96 -8.13 -0.70
N GLU A 247 1.82 -8.14 -0.01
CA GLU A 247 1.68 -7.62 1.34
C GLU A 247 0.91 -8.60 2.23
N LEU A 248 1.58 -9.08 3.28
CA LEU A 248 1.02 -10.01 4.25
C LEU A 248 1.37 -9.59 5.68
N PHE A 249 0.46 -9.87 6.62
CA PHE A 249 0.64 -9.57 8.05
C PHE A 249 0.41 -10.82 8.91
N ARG A 250 0.72 -12.01 8.36
CA ARG A 250 0.44 -13.29 9.03
C ARG A 250 1.53 -13.67 10.03
N PRO A 251 1.22 -13.84 11.33
CA PRO A 251 2.21 -14.19 12.36
C PRO A 251 2.93 -15.52 12.12
N GLU A 252 2.28 -16.50 11.46
CA GLU A 252 2.92 -17.76 11.10
C GLU A 252 4.07 -17.55 10.11
N TYR A 253 3.92 -16.61 9.17
CA TYR A 253 4.96 -16.30 8.17
C TYR A 253 6.14 -15.56 8.80
N TYR A 254 5.88 -14.74 9.85
CA TYR A 254 6.95 -14.09 10.60
C TYR A 254 7.88 -15.07 11.34
N LYS A 255 7.38 -16.29 11.65
CA LYS A 255 8.18 -17.37 12.27
C LYS A 255 9.07 -18.11 11.28
N MET A 256 8.79 -18.01 9.98
CA MET A 256 9.54 -18.67 8.93
C MET A 256 10.94 -18.05 8.76
N ASP A 257 11.81 -18.76 8.03
CA ASP A 257 13.04 -18.15 7.54
C ASP A 257 12.70 -17.07 6.49
N PRO A 258 13.26 -15.86 6.57
CA PRO A 258 13.03 -14.83 5.58
C PRO A 258 13.26 -15.27 4.14
N GLU A 259 14.25 -16.13 3.89
CA GLU A 259 14.50 -16.66 2.55
C GLU A 259 13.32 -17.49 2.02
N ASP A 260 12.68 -18.27 2.88
CA ASP A 260 11.49 -19.03 2.50
C ASP A 260 10.28 -18.12 2.25
N VAL A 261 10.11 -17.07 3.06
CA VAL A 261 9.05 -16.07 2.85
C VAL A 261 9.19 -15.43 1.47
N TYR A 262 10.39 -14.99 1.10
CA TYR A 262 10.63 -14.34 -0.19
C TYR A 262 10.49 -15.33 -1.37
N ARG A 263 10.99 -16.55 -1.23
CA ARG A 263 10.89 -17.60 -2.26
C ARG A 263 9.43 -18.00 -2.51
N ILE A 264 8.69 -18.34 -1.44
CA ILE A 264 7.29 -18.79 -1.54
C ILE A 264 6.40 -17.63 -2.01
N GLY A 265 6.59 -16.45 -1.43
CA GLY A 265 5.85 -15.24 -1.81
C GLY A 265 5.98 -14.93 -3.29
N LYS A 266 7.20 -15.05 -3.85
CA LYS A 266 7.44 -14.89 -5.28
C LYS A 266 6.70 -15.94 -6.11
N GLU A 267 6.86 -17.20 -5.76
CA GLU A 267 6.22 -18.32 -6.47
C GLU A 267 4.70 -18.17 -6.52
N LYS A 268 4.07 -17.87 -5.38
CA LYS A 268 2.62 -17.70 -5.26
C LYS A 268 2.12 -16.47 -6.03
N SER A 269 2.81 -15.34 -5.91
CA SER A 269 2.47 -14.12 -6.62
C SER A 269 2.59 -14.28 -8.14
N GLU A 270 3.68 -14.87 -8.62
CA GLU A 270 3.89 -15.13 -10.05
C GLU A 270 2.83 -16.07 -10.64
N ALA A 271 2.37 -17.07 -9.87
CA ALA A 271 1.31 -17.97 -10.31
C ALA A 271 -0.01 -17.20 -10.59
N VAL A 272 -0.38 -16.27 -9.69
CA VAL A 272 -1.57 -15.40 -9.88
C VAL A 272 -1.36 -14.42 -11.03
N ILE A 273 -0.19 -13.77 -11.11
CA ILE A 273 0.14 -12.85 -12.20
C ILE A 273 0.06 -13.57 -13.54
N LYS A 274 0.72 -14.71 -13.69
CA LYS A 274 0.75 -15.49 -14.94
C LYS A 274 -0.65 -15.97 -15.41
N ARG A 275 -1.54 -16.25 -14.45
CA ARG A 275 -2.91 -16.64 -14.75
C ARG A 275 -3.74 -15.47 -15.29
N ASN A 276 -3.39 -14.25 -14.87
CA ASN A 276 -4.16 -13.05 -15.17
C ASN A 276 -3.56 -12.16 -16.26
N PHE A 277 -2.27 -12.25 -16.53
CA PHE A 277 -1.55 -11.40 -17.51
C PHE A 277 -0.64 -12.22 -18.42
#